data_c9950a9be786b985858c5c4f4f3f3437
#
_entry.id   c9950a9be786b985858c5c4f4f3f3437
#
_cell.length_a   1.000
_cell.length_b   1.000
_cell.length_c   1.000
_cell.angle_alpha   90.00
_cell.angle_beta   90.00
_cell.angle_gamma   90.00
#
_symmetry.space_group_name_H-M   'P 1'
#
loop_
_entity.id
_entity.type
_entity.pdbx_description
1 polymer ?
#
loop_
_entity_poly.entity_id
_entity_poly.type
_entity_poly.pdbx_seq_one_letter_code
_entity_poly.pdbx_strand_id
1 'polypeptide(L)'
;MPNINQTKQHRKYRSLLWICLLIYGMALLVRTCKILLDPVLARDAGLYLVWVENWIATGQYHYTFFDQVGPVPPLPLWIIKTVMLSTGIDVETAGRAISMFFGSLFPVLGFIFTLRFCRNIRIALLAALLLVFQPDLVQYSGQPLRENTYIFFDGILLLAIMEAIRKSTVFKWAVCGIVLSLTAYCRFEALEFTVIVPLLLAALCYVRKINLKEAIRYTAAFYLFFILTYILLLTCVDFDYEFIARPLGHIAQVL
;
A
#
# COMPACT_ATOMS: atom_id res chain seq x y z
N MET A 1 31.55 20.19 22.54
CA MET A 1 31.72 18.72 22.46
C MET A 1 30.38 18.09 22.07
N PRO A 2 30.28 17.27 21.04
CA PRO A 2 29.03 16.61 20.71
C PRO A 2 28.62 15.64 21.83
N ASN A 3 27.34 15.66 22.20
CA ASN A 3 26.78 14.88 23.29
C ASN A 3 26.90 13.37 22.94
N ILE A 4 27.61 12.59 23.76
CA ILE A 4 27.89 11.16 23.55
C ILE A 4 26.59 10.35 23.27
N ASN A 5 25.47 10.77 23.83
CA ASN A 5 24.17 10.15 23.58
C ASN A 5 23.65 10.40 22.14
N GLN A 6 23.90 11.58 21.56
CA GLN A 6 23.54 11.88 20.18
C GLN A 6 24.36 11.05 19.19
N THR A 7 25.66 10.88 19.44
CA THR A 7 26.53 10.07 18.57
C THR A 7 26.15 8.59 18.57
N LYS A 8 25.79 8.01 19.72
CA LYS A 8 25.29 6.60 19.81
C LYS A 8 23.95 6.44 19.10
N GLN A 9 23.07 7.41 19.20
CA GLN A 9 21.76 7.38 18.54
C GLN A 9 21.90 7.46 17.02
N HIS A 10 22.74 8.38 16.50
CA HIS A 10 23.04 8.48 15.06
C HIS A 10 23.65 7.20 14.50
N ARG A 11 24.57 6.56 15.22
CA ARG A 11 25.18 5.29 14.80
C ARG A 11 24.13 4.16 14.70
N LYS A 12 23.18 4.10 15.62
CA LYS A 12 22.09 3.12 15.60
C LYS A 12 21.15 3.32 14.40
N TYR A 13 20.75 4.55 14.09
CA TYR A 13 19.91 4.85 12.92
C TYR A 13 20.63 4.53 11.62
N ARG A 14 21.92 4.84 11.52
CA ARG A 14 22.72 4.55 10.33
C ARG A 14 22.83 3.03 10.08
N SER A 15 23.03 2.23 11.12
CA SER A 15 23.06 0.76 10.97
C SER A 15 21.72 0.18 10.54
N LEU A 16 20.59 0.68 11.06
CA LEU A 16 19.25 0.24 10.63
C LEU A 16 18.97 0.60 9.18
N LEU A 17 19.38 1.79 8.73
CA LEU A 17 19.24 2.19 7.33
C LEU A 17 20.00 1.24 6.40
N TRP A 18 21.24 0.88 6.74
CA TRP A 18 22.02 -0.07 5.94
C TRP A 18 21.37 -1.45 5.88
N ILE A 19 20.79 -1.93 6.98
CA ILE A 19 20.04 -3.19 7.00
C ILE A 19 18.83 -3.10 6.06
N CYS A 20 18.05 -2.02 6.11
CA CYS A 20 16.92 -1.81 5.21
C CYS A 20 17.35 -1.78 3.74
N LEU A 21 18.45 -1.09 3.41
CA LEU A 21 19.00 -1.05 2.06
C LEU A 21 19.49 -2.42 1.58
N LEU A 22 20.10 -3.21 2.45
CA LEU A 22 20.52 -4.58 2.12
C LEU A 22 19.32 -5.49 1.88
N ILE A 23 18.28 -5.43 2.72
CA ILE A 23 17.03 -6.20 2.52
C ILE A 23 16.39 -5.79 1.19
N TYR A 24 16.27 -4.50 0.90
CA TYR A 24 15.73 -3.99 -0.35
C TYR A 24 16.54 -4.47 -1.56
N GLY A 25 17.86 -4.33 -1.54
CA GLY A 25 18.75 -4.75 -2.62
C GLY A 25 18.67 -6.25 -2.89
N MET A 26 18.64 -7.07 -1.84
CA MET A 26 18.47 -8.51 -1.97
C MET A 26 17.07 -8.87 -2.53
N ALA A 27 16.02 -8.20 -2.07
CA ALA A 27 14.67 -8.40 -2.58
C ALA A 27 14.58 -8.01 -4.05
N LEU A 28 15.19 -6.89 -4.45
CA LEU A 28 15.25 -6.43 -5.84
C LEU A 28 16.01 -7.43 -6.73
N LEU A 29 17.16 -7.94 -6.27
CA LEU A 29 17.95 -8.92 -6.99
C LEU A 29 17.15 -10.20 -7.28
N VAL A 30 16.49 -10.76 -6.26
CA VAL A 30 15.68 -11.99 -6.39
C VAL A 30 14.57 -11.79 -7.43
N ARG A 31 13.89 -10.65 -7.42
CA ARG A 31 12.81 -10.32 -8.35
C ARG A 31 13.31 -10.07 -9.77
N THR A 32 14.45 -9.40 -9.91
CA THR A 32 15.11 -9.22 -11.22
C THR A 32 15.49 -10.59 -11.81
N CYS A 33 16.08 -11.48 -11.03
CA CYS A 33 16.38 -12.84 -11.48
C CYS A 33 15.11 -13.57 -11.94
N LYS A 34 14.01 -13.44 -11.20
CA LYS A 34 12.73 -14.07 -11.60
C LYS A 34 12.23 -13.56 -12.96
N ILE A 35 12.26 -12.24 -13.20
CA ILE A 35 11.83 -11.66 -14.50
C ILE A 35 12.71 -12.15 -15.65
N LEU A 36 14.01 -12.24 -15.43
CA LEU A 36 14.94 -12.70 -16.46
C LEU A 36 14.74 -14.19 -16.80
N LEU A 37 14.35 -15.01 -15.83
CA LEU A 37 14.10 -16.44 -16.00
C LEU A 37 12.71 -16.74 -16.53
N ASP A 38 11.73 -15.90 -16.27
CA ASP A 38 10.33 -16.08 -16.66
C ASP A 38 9.72 -14.73 -17.07
N PRO A 39 9.96 -14.31 -18.32
CA PRO A 39 9.50 -13.02 -18.83
C PRO A 39 8.01 -13.00 -19.19
N VAL A 40 7.29 -14.14 -19.09
CA VAL A 40 5.89 -14.26 -19.52
C VAL A 40 4.99 -13.43 -18.62
N LEU A 41 4.11 -12.63 -19.24
CA LEU A 41 3.09 -11.87 -18.54
C LEU A 41 1.88 -12.74 -18.19
N ALA A 42 1.38 -12.59 -16.95
CA ALA A 42 0.09 -13.12 -16.59
C ALA A 42 -1.04 -12.40 -17.35
N ARG A 43 -2.17 -13.08 -17.57
CA ARG A 43 -3.32 -12.52 -18.30
C ARG A 43 -3.79 -11.18 -17.71
N ASP A 44 -3.95 -11.11 -16.40
CA ASP A 44 -4.41 -9.90 -15.71
C ASP A 44 -3.41 -8.75 -15.82
N ALA A 45 -2.11 -9.07 -15.80
CA ALA A 45 -1.06 -8.08 -16.01
C ALA A 45 -1.18 -7.46 -17.42
N GLY A 46 -1.39 -8.28 -18.45
CA GLY A 46 -1.61 -7.79 -19.80
C GLY A 46 -2.84 -6.88 -19.91
N LEU A 47 -3.94 -7.23 -19.25
CA LEU A 47 -5.15 -6.39 -19.21
C LEU A 47 -4.88 -5.02 -18.57
N TYR A 48 -4.12 -4.97 -17.48
CA TYR A 48 -3.79 -3.70 -16.83
C TYR A 48 -2.96 -2.79 -17.72
N LEU A 49 -2.01 -3.34 -18.48
CA LEU A 49 -1.21 -2.58 -19.43
C LEU A 49 -2.09 -1.98 -20.55
N VAL A 50 -3.00 -2.78 -21.13
CA VAL A 50 -3.95 -2.30 -22.16
C VAL A 50 -4.83 -1.18 -21.60
N TRP A 51 -5.28 -1.26 -20.36
CA TRP A 51 -6.06 -0.18 -19.74
C TRP A 51 -5.25 1.11 -19.57
N VAL A 52 -3.97 1.02 -19.22
CA VAL A 52 -3.09 2.20 -19.15
C VAL A 52 -2.90 2.82 -20.53
N GLU A 53 -2.65 2.04 -21.57
CA GLU A 53 -2.51 2.51 -22.95
C GLU A 53 -3.78 3.20 -23.44
N ASN A 54 -4.95 2.59 -23.22
CA ASN A 54 -6.24 3.18 -23.57
C ASN A 54 -6.50 4.47 -22.80
N TRP A 55 -6.17 4.52 -21.51
CA TRP A 55 -6.28 5.75 -20.72
C TRP A 55 -5.43 6.88 -21.29
N ILE A 56 -4.22 6.59 -21.76
CA ILE A 56 -3.36 7.57 -22.40
C ILE A 56 -3.94 8.02 -23.75
N ALA A 57 -4.43 7.09 -24.55
CA ALA A 57 -4.97 7.37 -25.88
C ALA A 57 -6.29 8.17 -25.86
N THR A 58 -7.18 7.89 -24.90
CA THR A 58 -8.51 8.50 -24.80
C THR A 58 -8.57 9.68 -23.85
N GLY A 59 -7.58 9.84 -22.95
CA GLY A 59 -7.59 10.81 -21.86
C GLY A 59 -8.50 10.42 -20.70
N GLN A 60 -9.30 9.37 -20.83
CA GLN A 60 -10.27 8.93 -19.83
C GLN A 60 -9.95 7.51 -19.34
N TYR A 61 -10.16 7.28 -18.04
CA TYR A 61 -10.03 5.96 -17.45
C TYR A 61 -11.29 5.13 -17.73
N HIS A 62 -11.25 4.28 -18.75
CA HIS A 62 -12.31 3.34 -19.06
C HIS A 62 -11.90 1.93 -18.62
N TYR A 63 -12.67 1.32 -17.73
CA TYR A 63 -12.48 -0.07 -17.25
C TYR A 63 -13.31 -1.09 -18.03
N THR A 64 -14.08 -0.65 -19.03
CA THR A 64 -15.06 -1.46 -19.76
C THR A 64 -14.47 -2.05 -21.04
N PHE A 65 -13.50 -2.95 -20.94
CA PHE A 65 -13.14 -3.80 -22.07
C PHE A 65 -14.01 -5.06 -22.15
N PHE A 66 -14.61 -5.46 -21.04
CA PHE A 66 -15.57 -6.54 -20.93
C PHE A 66 -16.63 -6.09 -19.94
N ASP A 67 -17.89 -6.11 -20.32
CA ASP A 67 -19.06 -5.78 -19.46
C ASP A 67 -19.14 -6.61 -18.16
N GLN A 68 -18.26 -7.59 -18.00
CA GLN A 68 -18.23 -8.53 -16.88
C GLN A 68 -17.11 -8.25 -15.86
N VAL A 69 -16.18 -7.33 -16.12
CA VAL A 69 -15.10 -7.02 -15.17
C VAL A 69 -15.55 -5.85 -14.31
N GLY A 70 -15.65 -6.08 -13.00
CA GLY A 70 -15.99 -5.04 -12.03
C GLY A 70 -14.95 -3.90 -12.02
N PRO A 71 -15.26 -2.77 -11.40
CA PRO A 71 -14.40 -1.60 -11.38
C PRO A 71 -13.03 -1.94 -10.76
N VAL A 72 -11.96 -1.61 -11.48
CA VAL A 72 -10.59 -1.80 -11.00
C VAL A 72 -10.12 -0.51 -10.32
N PRO A 73 -9.64 -0.57 -9.07
CA PRO A 73 -9.08 0.60 -8.41
C PRO A 73 -7.86 1.13 -9.17
N PRO A 74 -7.78 2.44 -9.40
CA PRO A 74 -6.92 3.01 -10.44
C PRO A 74 -5.53 3.42 -9.99
N LEU A 75 -5.26 3.53 -8.68
CA LEU A 75 -4.00 4.09 -8.20
C LEU A 75 -2.77 3.37 -8.76
N PRO A 76 -2.71 2.03 -8.83
CA PRO A 76 -1.58 1.35 -9.45
C PRO A 76 -1.41 1.70 -10.94
N LEU A 77 -2.51 1.77 -11.68
CA LEU A 77 -2.50 2.09 -13.11
C LEU A 77 -2.14 3.57 -13.35
N TRP A 78 -2.62 4.47 -12.49
CA TRP A 78 -2.26 5.90 -12.53
C TRP A 78 -0.76 6.10 -12.28
N ILE A 79 -0.16 5.35 -11.35
CA ILE A 79 1.29 5.39 -11.10
C ILE A 79 2.04 4.91 -12.35
N ILE A 80 1.62 3.81 -13.00
CA ILE A 80 2.23 3.29 -14.23
C ILE A 80 2.16 4.34 -15.34
N LYS A 81 0.96 4.91 -15.59
CA LYS A 81 0.73 6.00 -16.55
C LYS A 81 1.68 7.18 -16.29
N THR A 82 1.78 7.62 -15.03
CA THR A 82 2.59 8.78 -14.66
C THR A 82 4.09 8.52 -14.90
N VAL A 83 4.59 7.33 -14.56
CA VAL A 83 5.98 6.96 -14.82
C VAL A 83 6.26 6.86 -16.31
N MET A 84 5.38 6.22 -17.08
CA MET A 84 5.50 6.13 -18.53
C MET A 84 5.56 7.52 -19.18
N LEU A 85 4.63 8.42 -18.84
CA LEU A 85 4.59 9.77 -19.40
C LEU A 85 5.79 10.64 -19.00
N SER A 86 6.32 10.44 -17.79
CA SER A 86 7.45 11.24 -17.28
C SER A 86 8.81 10.75 -17.79
N THR A 87 8.95 9.47 -18.09
CA THR A 87 10.24 8.85 -18.47
C THR A 87 10.34 8.49 -19.95
N GLY A 88 9.20 8.37 -20.66
CA GLY A 88 9.13 7.93 -22.04
C GLY A 88 9.40 6.43 -22.25
N ILE A 89 9.48 5.63 -21.19
CA ILE A 89 9.61 4.16 -21.30
C ILE A 89 8.26 3.54 -21.71
N ASP A 90 8.28 2.32 -22.27
CA ASP A 90 7.07 1.59 -22.62
C ASP A 90 6.27 1.17 -21.38
N VAL A 91 5.00 0.85 -21.58
CA VAL A 91 4.03 0.58 -20.50
C VAL A 91 4.39 -0.69 -19.72
N GLU A 92 4.92 -1.73 -20.40
CA GLU A 92 5.31 -2.98 -19.73
C GLU A 92 6.52 -2.75 -18.82
N THR A 93 7.54 -2.09 -19.30
CA THR A 93 8.74 -1.74 -18.51
C THR A 93 8.37 -0.86 -17.32
N ALA A 94 7.49 0.14 -17.50
CA ALA A 94 6.98 0.97 -16.40
C ALA A 94 6.24 0.13 -15.36
N GLY A 95 5.32 -0.73 -15.81
CA GLY A 95 4.52 -1.60 -14.94
C GLY A 95 5.38 -2.58 -14.13
N ARG A 96 6.34 -3.24 -14.78
CA ARG A 96 7.30 -4.15 -14.12
C ARG A 96 8.19 -3.41 -13.12
N ALA A 97 8.72 -2.24 -13.48
CA ALA A 97 9.57 -1.44 -12.60
C ALA A 97 8.82 -1.02 -11.32
N ILE A 98 7.56 -0.59 -11.44
CA ILE A 98 6.72 -0.21 -10.29
C ILE A 98 6.41 -1.42 -9.41
N SER A 99 6.04 -2.56 -10.01
CA SER A 99 5.78 -3.78 -9.28
C SER A 99 7.01 -4.28 -8.52
N MET A 100 8.18 -4.26 -9.16
CA MET A 100 9.45 -4.58 -8.51
C MET A 100 9.79 -3.62 -7.37
N PHE A 101 9.59 -2.32 -7.58
CA PHE A 101 9.86 -1.30 -6.58
C PHE A 101 9.04 -1.54 -5.31
N PHE A 102 7.71 -1.59 -5.41
CA PHE A 102 6.83 -1.80 -4.27
C PHE A 102 6.99 -3.19 -3.66
N GLY A 103 7.09 -4.23 -4.50
CA GLY A 103 7.30 -5.60 -4.04
C GLY A 103 8.63 -5.79 -3.31
N SER A 104 9.69 -5.05 -3.66
CA SER A 104 10.98 -5.09 -2.97
C SER A 104 10.99 -4.26 -1.68
N LEU A 105 10.14 -3.25 -1.55
CA LEU A 105 9.97 -2.48 -0.32
C LEU A 105 9.17 -3.24 0.73
N PHE A 106 8.30 -4.17 0.35
CA PHE A 106 7.46 -4.90 1.29
C PHE A 106 8.25 -5.71 2.33
N PRO A 107 9.31 -6.47 2.01
CA PRO A 107 10.18 -7.10 3.01
C PRO A 107 10.81 -6.13 4.00
N VAL A 108 11.12 -4.90 3.57
CA VAL A 108 11.62 -3.83 4.45
C VAL A 108 10.55 -3.41 5.44
N LEU A 109 9.29 -3.26 4.99
CA LEU A 109 8.15 -2.99 5.88
C LEU A 109 7.96 -4.13 6.89
N GLY A 110 8.04 -5.38 6.44
CA GLY A 110 7.98 -6.56 7.31
C GLY A 110 9.08 -6.58 8.37
N PHE A 111 10.31 -6.20 7.99
CA PHE A 111 11.42 -6.02 8.94
C PHE A 111 11.09 -4.96 9.99
N ILE A 112 10.65 -3.77 9.56
CA ILE A 112 10.33 -2.65 10.45
C ILE A 112 9.17 -3.03 11.37
N PHE A 113 8.11 -3.63 10.83
CA PHE A 113 6.95 -4.08 11.60
C PHE A 113 7.36 -5.08 12.69
N THR A 114 8.08 -6.13 12.30
CA THR A 114 8.53 -7.18 13.22
C THR A 114 9.49 -6.65 14.27
N LEU A 115 10.43 -5.76 13.87
CA LEU A 115 11.35 -5.12 14.81
C LEU A 115 10.59 -4.26 15.84
N ARG A 116 9.58 -3.53 15.39
CA ARG A 116 8.73 -2.72 16.27
C ARG A 116 7.88 -3.58 17.19
N PHE A 117 7.34 -4.69 16.69
CA PHE A 117 6.48 -5.60 17.44
C PHE A 117 7.26 -6.43 18.46
N CYS A 118 8.24 -7.21 17.99
CA CYS A 118 9.01 -8.17 18.80
C CYS A 118 10.20 -7.54 19.54
N ARG A 119 10.66 -6.34 19.13
CA ARG A 119 11.86 -5.68 19.66
C ARG A 119 13.14 -6.53 19.56
N ASN A 120 13.16 -7.50 18.67
CA ASN A 120 14.26 -8.42 18.45
C ASN A 120 14.71 -8.38 16.99
N ILE A 121 15.96 -7.94 16.76
CA ILE A 121 16.48 -7.77 15.41
C ILE A 121 16.65 -9.09 14.67
N ARG A 122 16.96 -10.19 15.36
CA ARG A 122 17.13 -11.51 14.74
C ARG A 122 15.80 -12.03 14.18
N ILE A 123 14.71 -11.89 14.96
CA ILE A 123 13.36 -12.26 14.52
C ILE A 123 12.94 -11.37 13.36
N ALA A 124 13.23 -10.07 13.41
CA ALA A 124 12.90 -9.14 12.32
C ALA A 124 13.66 -9.47 11.03
N LEU A 125 14.94 -9.82 11.11
CA LEU A 125 15.73 -10.26 9.96
C LEU A 125 15.18 -11.56 9.37
N LEU A 126 14.84 -12.56 10.20
CA LEU A 126 14.26 -13.80 9.74
C LEU A 126 12.93 -13.56 9.02
N ALA A 127 12.04 -12.73 9.58
CA ALA A 127 10.79 -12.37 8.95
C ALA A 127 11.01 -11.68 7.58
N ALA A 128 11.97 -10.75 7.51
CA ALA A 128 12.31 -10.09 6.26
C ALA A 128 12.84 -11.08 5.21
N LEU A 129 13.73 -12.01 5.60
CA LEU A 129 14.26 -13.02 4.70
C LEU A 129 13.16 -13.95 4.18
N LEU A 130 12.23 -14.37 5.02
CA LEU A 130 11.08 -15.15 4.59
C LEU A 130 10.24 -14.40 3.54
N LEU A 131 10.02 -13.08 3.72
CA LEU A 131 9.30 -12.24 2.75
C LEU A 131 10.11 -11.98 1.46
N VAL A 132 11.44 -11.92 1.53
CA VAL A 132 12.31 -11.77 0.34
C VAL A 132 12.17 -12.98 -0.58
N PHE A 133 12.13 -14.19 -0.02
CA PHE A 133 12.12 -15.44 -0.77
C PHE A 133 10.74 -16.10 -0.89
N GLN A 134 9.68 -15.48 -0.37
CA GLN A 134 8.33 -16.01 -0.47
C GLN A 134 7.91 -16.09 -1.95
N PRO A 135 7.57 -17.31 -2.47
CA PRO A 135 7.43 -17.54 -3.91
C PRO A 135 6.36 -16.67 -4.56
N ASP A 136 5.18 -16.53 -3.94
CA ASP A 136 4.07 -15.75 -4.50
C ASP A 136 4.42 -14.26 -4.57
N LEU A 137 5.07 -13.70 -3.52
CA LEU A 137 5.52 -12.31 -3.54
C LEU A 137 6.58 -12.05 -4.61
N VAL A 138 7.47 -13.01 -4.85
CA VAL A 138 8.48 -12.93 -5.91
C VAL A 138 7.80 -12.99 -7.28
N GLN A 139 6.85 -13.91 -7.46
CA GLN A 139 6.11 -14.06 -8.71
C GLN A 139 5.28 -12.82 -9.03
N TYR A 140 4.49 -12.31 -8.10
CA TYR A 140 3.69 -11.11 -8.30
C TYR A 140 4.56 -9.89 -8.61
N SER A 141 5.71 -9.74 -7.95
CA SER A 141 6.59 -8.59 -8.15
C SER A 141 7.25 -8.55 -9.53
N GLY A 142 7.28 -9.65 -10.26
CA GLY A 142 7.72 -9.72 -11.67
C GLY A 142 6.63 -9.32 -12.66
N GLN A 143 5.40 -9.12 -12.21
CA GLN A 143 4.24 -8.82 -13.02
C GLN A 143 3.72 -7.41 -12.74
N PRO A 144 3.25 -6.65 -13.75
CA PRO A 144 2.62 -5.35 -13.55
C PRO A 144 1.22 -5.49 -12.94
N LEU A 145 1.17 -6.00 -11.70
CA LEU A 145 -0.05 -6.29 -10.97
C LEU A 145 -0.28 -5.26 -9.86
N ARG A 146 -1.55 -4.93 -9.60
CA ARG A 146 -1.98 -4.03 -8.53
C ARG A 146 -1.66 -4.55 -7.13
N GLU A 147 -1.52 -5.86 -6.97
CA GLU A 147 -1.26 -6.56 -5.73
C GLU A 147 0.00 -6.05 -5.02
N ASN A 148 1.06 -5.77 -5.76
CA ASN A 148 2.32 -5.29 -5.17
C ASN A 148 2.17 -3.92 -4.52
N THR A 149 1.48 -3.01 -5.21
CA THR A 149 1.18 -1.67 -4.70
C THR A 149 0.22 -1.76 -3.50
N TYR A 150 -0.80 -2.61 -3.60
CA TYR A 150 -1.74 -2.86 -2.52
C TYR A 150 -1.05 -3.38 -1.25
N ILE A 151 -0.29 -4.48 -1.35
CA ILE A 151 0.40 -5.11 -0.20
C ILE A 151 1.37 -4.11 0.45
N PHE A 152 2.02 -3.26 -0.33
CA PHE A 152 2.90 -2.22 0.19
C PHE A 152 2.12 -1.19 1.02
N PHE A 153 1.03 -0.61 0.49
CA PHE A 153 0.23 0.36 1.23
C PHE A 153 -0.50 -0.26 2.42
N ASP A 154 -0.95 -1.52 2.30
CA ASP A 154 -1.53 -2.28 3.41
C ASP A 154 -0.50 -2.49 4.54
N GLY A 155 0.74 -2.83 4.20
CA GLY A 155 1.84 -2.91 5.16
C GLY A 155 2.12 -1.57 5.87
N ILE A 156 2.04 -0.44 5.17
CA ILE A 156 2.13 0.90 5.77
C ILE A 156 0.93 1.17 6.70
N LEU A 157 -0.28 0.79 6.29
CA LEU A 157 -1.49 0.94 7.09
C LEU A 157 -1.37 0.17 8.42
N LEU A 158 -0.94 -1.09 8.35
CA LEU A 158 -0.72 -1.90 9.55
C LEU A 158 0.34 -1.30 10.48
N LEU A 159 1.44 -0.77 9.94
CA LEU A 159 2.45 -0.04 10.72
C LEU A 159 1.86 1.21 11.37
N ALA A 160 1.08 2.00 10.63
CA ALA A 160 0.44 3.21 11.14
C ALA A 160 -0.55 2.89 12.27
N ILE A 161 -1.38 1.86 12.10
CA ILE A 161 -2.33 1.38 13.13
C ILE A 161 -1.54 0.92 14.38
N MET A 162 -0.49 0.13 14.21
CA MET A 162 0.34 -0.33 15.33
C MET A 162 0.94 0.84 16.11
N GLU A 163 1.45 1.87 15.44
CA GLU A 163 1.99 3.07 16.09
C GLU A 163 0.89 3.94 16.71
N ALA A 164 -0.32 3.96 16.15
CA ALA A 164 -1.47 4.63 16.73
C ALA A 164 -1.96 3.93 18.00
N ILE A 165 -1.98 2.59 18.04
CA ILE A 165 -2.30 1.79 19.24
C ILE A 165 -1.30 2.03 20.36
N ARG A 166 0.00 2.14 20.05
CA ARG A 166 1.06 2.33 21.04
C ARG A 166 0.99 3.69 21.73
N LYS A 167 0.78 4.72 20.96
CA LYS A 167 0.66 6.10 21.45
C LYS A 167 -0.44 6.79 20.65
N SER A 168 -1.68 6.68 21.13
CA SER A 168 -2.85 7.25 20.47
C SER A 168 -2.78 8.78 20.45
N THR A 169 -2.87 9.34 19.25
CA THR A 169 -3.01 10.78 19.01
C THR A 169 -3.92 10.99 17.81
N VAL A 170 -4.60 12.13 17.76
CA VAL A 170 -5.45 12.51 16.61
C VAL A 170 -4.69 12.43 15.30
N PHE A 171 -3.45 12.94 15.28
CA PHE A 171 -2.59 12.93 14.09
C PHE A 171 -2.33 11.52 13.56
N LYS A 172 -2.03 10.55 14.43
CA LYS A 172 -1.74 9.17 14.00
C LYS A 172 -2.96 8.48 13.41
N TRP A 173 -4.14 8.69 14.01
CA TRP A 173 -5.38 8.14 13.45
C TRP A 173 -5.79 8.84 12.15
N ALA A 174 -5.50 10.15 12.00
CA ALA A 174 -5.63 10.85 10.73
C ALA A 174 -4.73 10.24 9.65
N VAL A 175 -3.46 9.94 9.98
CA VAL A 175 -2.53 9.25 9.06
C VAL A 175 -3.06 7.87 8.68
N CYS A 176 -3.64 7.11 9.61
CA CYS A 176 -4.29 5.83 9.26
C CYS A 176 -5.41 6.02 8.24
N GLY A 177 -6.23 7.07 8.36
CA GLY A 177 -7.28 7.39 7.39
C GLY A 177 -6.72 7.74 6.00
N ILE A 178 -5.67 8.56 5.94
CA ILE A 178 -4.99 8.89 4.66
C ILE A 178 -4.45 7.63 3.99
N VAL A 179 -3.71 6.80 4.74
CA VAL A 179 -3.12 5.57 4.18
C VAL A 179 -4.19 4.58 3.76
N LEU A 180 -5.30 4.48 4.51
CA LEU A 180 -6.44 3.64 4.11
C LEU A 180 -7.01 4.07 2.76
N SER A 181 -7.14 5.37 2.50
CA SER A 181 -7.60 5.86 1.20
C SER A 181 -6.70 5.38 0.06
N LEU A 182 -5.37 5.53 0.21
CA LEU A 182 -4.41 5.04 -0.78
C LEU A 182 -4.52 3.53 -0.98
N THR A 183 -4.68 2.77 0.11
CA THR A 183 -4.83 1.31 0.06
C THR A 183 -6.14 0.92 -0.65
N ALA A 184 -7.25 1.59 -0.36
CA ALA A 184 -8.54 1.36 -1.00
C ALA A 184 -8.53 1.70 -2.50
N TYR A 185 -7.74 2.70 -2.90
CA TYR A 185 -7.49 3.01 -4.31
C TYR A 185 -6.56 2.02 -5.03
N CYS A 186 -5.94 1.11 -4.29
CA CYS A 186 -5.26 -0.05 -4.87
C CYS A 186 -6.21 -1.26 -4.97
N ARG A 187 -7.02 -1.50 -3.92
CA ARG A 187 -8.00 -2.60 -3.84
C ARG A 187 -9.13 -2.25 -2.87
N PHE A 188 -10.38 -2.54 -3.28
CA PHE A 188 -11.56 -2.22 -2.45
C PHE A 188 -11.65 -3.06 -1.18
N GLU A 189 -11.01 -4.21 -1.14
CA GLU A 189 -10.95 -5.07 0.05
C GLU A 189 -10.37 -4.31 1.27
N ALA A 190 -9.52 -3.31 1.05
CA ALA A 190 -9.02 -2.44 2.12
C ALA A 190 -10.15 -1.68 2.86
N LEU A 191 -11.33 -1.51 2.28
CA LEU A 191 -12.47 -0.87 2.94
C LEU A 191 -12.94 -1.62 4.19
N GLU A 192 -12.56 -2.89 4.37
CA GLU A 192 -12.79 -3.65 5.60
C GLU A 192 -12.21 -2.92 6.83
N PHE A 193 -11.10 -2.20 6.67
CA PHE A 193 -10.50 -1.41 7.75
C PHE A 193 -11.37 -0.24 8.22
N THR A 194 -12.36 0.19 7.43
CA THR A 194 -13.36 1.17 7.90
C THR A 194 -14.19 0.63 9.05
N VAL A 195 -14.37 -0.68 9.13
CA VAL A 195 -15.06 -1.36 10.24
C VAL A 195 -14.06 -1.80 11.31
N ILE A 196 -12.92 -2.36 10.92
CA ILE A 196 -11.91 -2.91 11.84
C ILE A 196 -11.35 -1.82 12.75
N VAL A 197 -11.05 -0.61 12.23
CA VAL A 197 -10.44 0.47 13.04
C VAL A 197 -11.37 1.00 14.13
N PRO A 198 -12.66 1.32 13.89
CA PRO A 198 -13.60 1.67 14.96
C PRO A 198 -13.78 0.57 16.02
N LEU A 199 -13.85 -0.70 15.59
CA LEU A 199 -13.94 -1.84 16.53
C LEU A 199 -12.68 -1.94 17.40
N LEU A 200 -11.50 -1.71 16.82
CA LEU A 200 -10.24 -1.66 17.54
C LEU A 200 -10.23 -0.49 18.57
N LEU A 201 -10.72 0.69 18.19
CA LEU A 201 -10.84 1.84 19.09
C LEU A 201 -11.83 1.55 20.23
N ALA A 202 -12.95 0.90 19.93
CA ALA A 202 -13.90 0.45 20.95
C ALA A 202 -13.24 -0.57 21.92
N ALA A 203 -12.46 -1.52 21.41
CA ALA A 203 -11.71 -2.46 22.23
C ALA A 203 -10.66 -1.75 23.11
N LEU A 204 -9.95 -0.74 22.59
CA LEU A 204 -9.00 0.06 23.38
C LEU A 204 -9.71 0.86 24.49
N CYS A 205 -10.92 1.33 24.21
CA CYS A 205 -11.76 1.99 25.21
C CYS A 205 -12.23 0.99 26.29
N TYR A 206 -12.69 -0.19 25.89
CA TYR A 206 -13.11 -1.25 26.80
C TYR A 206 -12.00 -1.68 27.76
N VAL A 207 -10.77 -1.84 27.28
CA VAL A 207 -9.60 -2.14 28.14
C VAL A 207 -9.05 -0.89 28.86
N ARG A 208 -9.76 0.22 28.83
CA ARG A 208 -9.44 1.49 29.52
C ARG A 208 -8.09 2.10 29.13
N LYS A 209 -7.60 1.80 27.94
CA LYS A 209 -6.36 2.39 27.41
C LYS A 209 -6.59 3.81 26.87
N ILE A 210 -7.79 4.10 26.42
CA ILE A 210 -8.30 5.42 26.02
C ILE A 210 -9.70 5.62 26.62
N ASN A 211 -10.13 6.87 26.76
CA ASN A 211 -11.50 7.17 27.19
C ASN A 211 -12.46 7.30 25.98
N LEU A 212 -13.78 7.30 26.24
CA LEU A 212 -14.79 7.35 25.19
C LEU A 212 -14.68 8.62 24.33
N LYS A 213 -14.38 9.79 24.92
CA LYS A 213 -14.19 11.04 24.17
C LYS A 213 -13.00 10.95 23.23
N GLU A 214 -11.92 10.32 23.66
CA GLU A 214 -10.74 10.06 22.81
C GLU A 214 -11.07 9.08 21.69
N ALA A 215 -11.78 7.99 21.97
CA ALA A 215 -12.20 7.03 20.96
C ALA A 215 -13.04 7.71 19.87
N ILE A 216 -14.04 8.52 20.25
CA ILE A 216 -14.87 9.28 19.30
C ILE A 216 -14.02 10.24 18.48
N ARG A 217 -13.12 11.00 19.12
CA ARG A 217 -12.25 11.98 18.45
C ARG A 217 -11.28 11.30 17.46
N TYR A 218 -10.74 10.14 17.81
CA TYR A 218 -9.85 9.38 16.93
C TYR A 218 -10.59 8.76 15.76
N THR A 219 -11.78 8.22 15.99
CA THR A 219 -12.67 7.72 14.93
C THR A 219 -13.06 8.84 13.98
N ALA A 220 -13.45 10.00 14.50
CA ALA A 220 -13.79 11.16 13.68
C ALA A 220 -12.59 11.63 12.82
N ALA A 221 -11.39 11.71 13.40
CA ALA A 221 -10.19 12.08 12.66
C ALA A 221 -9.85 11.04 11.56
N PHE A 222 -9.94 9.75 11.88
CA PHE A 222 -9.72 8.67 10.93
C PHE A 222 -10.66 8.79 9.72
N TYR A 223 -11.97 8.89 9.93
CA TYR A 223 -12.93 9.00 8.83
C TYR A 223 -12.83 10.33 8.08
N LEU A 224 -12.63 11.45 8.78
CA LEU A 224 -12.48 12.75 8.16
C LEU A 224 -11.33 12.72 7.12
N PHE A 225 -10.15 12.26 7.55
CA PHE A 225 -9.00 12.22 6.67
C PHE A 225 -9.08 11.10 5.63
N PHE A 226 -9.75 9.99 5.92
CA PHE A 226 -10.10 8.99 4.92
C PHE A 226 -10.96 9.59 3.81
N ILE A 227 -12.08 10.23 4.15
CA ILE A 227 -13.01 10.80 3.18
C ILE A 227 -12.37 11.95 2.40
N LEU A 228 -11.67 12.88 3.07
CA LEU A 228 -11.00 13.99 2.40
C LEU A 228 -9.95 13.50 1.39
N THR A 229 -9.12 12.54 1.79
CA THR A 229 -8.10 11.99 0.88
C THR A 229 -8.75 11.18 -0.24
N TYR A 230 -9.80 10.44 0.05
CA TYR A 230 -10.56 9.68 -0.94
C TYR A 230 -11.17 10.61 -2.00
N ILE A 231 -11.82 11.70 -1.59
CA ILE A 231 -12.36 12.71 -2.52
C ILE A 231 -11.25 13.40 -3.31
N LEU A 232 -10.14 13.78 -2.66
CA LEU A 232 -8.99 14.37 -3.35
C LEU A 232 -8.44 13.45 -4.43
N LEU A 233 -8.31 12.15 -4.16
CA LEU A 233 -7.86 11.18 -5.15
C LEU A 233 -8.87 11.03 -6.30
N LEU A 234 -10.17 11.09 -6.03
CA LEU A 234 -11.21 11.10 -7.07
C LEU A 234 -11.04 12.27 -8.03
N THR A 235 -10.74 13.48 -7.51
CA THR A 235 -10.56 14.68 -8.35
C THR A 235 -9.24 14.69 -9.12
N CYS A 236 -8.20 14.05 -8.59
CA CYS A 236 -6.87 13.99 -9.23
C CYS A 236 -6.77 12.97 -10.36
N VAL A 237 -7.64 11.96 -10.37
CA VAL A 237 -7.53 10.81 -11.27
C VAL A 237 -8.63 10.82 -12.34
N ASP A 238 -9.13 11.93 -12.82
CA ASP A 238 -10.12 12.06 -13.93
C ASP A 238 -11.07 10.85 -14.06
N PHE A 239 -11.84 10.55 -13.00
CA PHE A 239 -12.76 9.45 -12.97
C PHE A 239 -14.10 9.78 -13.61
N ASP A 240 -14.61 8.86 -14.41
CA ASP A 240 -16.01 8.84 -14.74
C ASP A 240 -16.85 8.58 -13.46
N TYR A 241 -17.87 9.43 -13.21
CA TYR A 241 -18.71 9.37 -12.00
C TYR A 241 -19.44 8.03 -11.83
N GLU A 242 -19.60 7.23 -12.89
CA GLU A 242 -20.15 5.88 -12.82
C GLU A 242 -19.35 4.92 -11.94
N PHE A 243 -18.06 5.20 -11.73
CA PHE A 243 -17.20 4.42 -10.85
C PHE A 243 -17.65 4.44 -9.38
N ILE A 244 -18.23 5.56 -8.93
CA ILE A 244 -18.73 5.72 -7.55
C ILE A 244 -20.13 5.09 -7.39
N ALA A 245 -20.95 5.16 -8.42
CA ALA A 245 -22.34 4.72 -8.35
C ALA A 245 -22.48 3.19 -8.36
N ARG A 246 -21.62 2.46 -9.06
CA ARG A 246 -21.72 0.99 -9.20
C ARG A 246 -21.50 0.20 -7.91
N PRO A 247 -20.49 0.47 -7.05
CA PRO A 247 -20.37 -0.25 -5.78
C PRO A 247 -21.59 -0.04 -4.87
N LEU A 248 -22.17 1.16 -4.88
CA LEU A 248 -23.38 1.47 -4.12
C LEU A 248 -24.61 0.77 -4.72
N GLY A 249 -24.67 0.64 -6.05
CA GLY A 249 -25.72 -0.10 -6.74
C GLY A 249 -25.68 -1.61 -6.48
N HIS A 250 -24.48 -2.22 -6.37
CA HIS A 250 -24.34 -3.62 -6.01
C HIS A 250 -24.74 -3.91 -4.56
N ILE A 251 -24.40 -3.02 -3.63
CA ILE A 251 -24.84 -3.13 -2.22
C ILE A 251 -26.37 -3.01 -2.14
N ALA A 252 -26.99 -2.13 -2.94
CA ALA A 252 -28.44 -1.97 -2.98
C ALA A 252 -29.18 -3.13 -3.67
N GLN A 253 -28.50 -3.97 -4.45
CA GLN A 253 -29.08 -5.17 -5.07
C GLN A 253 -28.96 -6.41 -4.20
N VAL A 254 -28.08 -6.39 -3.19
CA VAL A 254 -27.84 -7.52 -2.25
C VAL A 254 -28.60 -7.34 -0.94
N LEU A 255 -29.07 -6.12 -0.65
CA LEU A 255 -29.98 -5.79 0.46
C LEU A 255 -31.45 -5.77 -0.01
#